data_7272ddae11d1f659a27c4a139320fec0
#
_entry.id   7272ddae11d1f659a27c4a139320fec0
#
_cell.length_a   1.000
_cell.length_b   1.000
_cell.length_c   1.000
_cell.angle_alpha   90.00
_cell.angle_beta   90.00
_cell.angle_gamma   90.00
#
_symmetry.space_group_name_H-M   'P 1'
#
loop_
_entity.id
_entity.type
_entity.pdbx_description
1 polymer ?
#
loop_
_entity_poly.entity_id
_entity_poly.type
_entity_poly.pdbx_seq_one_letter_code
_entity_poly.pdbx_strand_id
1 'polypeptide(L)'
;DICGSLCYEVHIDELSGRTLAPYQVETIEVEMRPDEREQYERARETYTNFVRKARVNFQHPNGWSIFLRKTSESPEGREAFKAYLLQKKLSQASGAKEEFLWKLIQQHRGDRMLVFTQDNEMAYRIGRSFMLPVLTHHTKLPEREAFLKAFRTGEYPILVTSKVLNEGVDVPDANVGVIVSGSGSI
;
A
#
# COMPACT_ATOMS: atom_id res chain seq x y z
N ASP A 1 -13.17 8.85 26.88
CA ASP A 1 -13.44 7.56 26.22
C ASP A 1 -14.96 7.40 26.03
N ILE A 2 -15.39 7.44 24.79
CA ILE A 2 -16.82 7.35 24.43
C ILE A 2 -17.33 5.89 24.55
N CYS A 3 -16.43 4.90 24.45
CA CYS A 3 -16.78 3.47 24.40
C CYS A 3 -16.55 2.69 25.71
N GLY A 4 -16.07 3.33 26.77
CA GLY A 4 -15.78 2.64 28.04
C GLY A 4 -14.49 1.79 28.00
N SER A 5 -14.32 0.91 28.98
CA SER A 5 -13.20 -0.02 29.01
C SER A 5 -13.38 -1.16 28.00
N LEU A 6 -12.27 -1.67 27.48
CA LEU A 6 -12.25 -2.84 26.58
C LEU A 6 -12.91 -4.03 27.29
N CYS A 7 -14.02 -4.52 26.74
CA CYS A 7 -14.81 -5.61 27.35
C CYS A 7 -14.43 -6.98 26.78
N TYR A 8 -13.94 -7.03 25.54
CA TYR A 8 -13.62 -8.26 24.83
C TYR A 8 -12.63 -8.00 23.70
N GLU A 9 -11.61 -8.83 23.56
CA GLU A 9 -10.62 -8.79 22.51
C GLU A 9 -10.39 -10.22 22.00
N VAL A 10 -10.42 -10.39 20.69
CA VAL A 10 -10.14 -11.67 20.03
C VAL A 10 -9.09 -11.45 18.96
N HIS A 11 -8.06 -12.24 18.97
CA HIS A 11 -7.05 -12.23 17.93
C HIS A 11 -7.57 -12.90 16.65
N ILE A 12 -7.17 -12.38 15.49
CA ILE A 12 -7.59 -12.88 14.17
C ILE A 12 -7.29 -14.37 14.02
N ASP A 13 -6.18 -14.84 14.58
CA ASP A 13 -5.75 -16.23 14.53
C ASP A 13 -6.75 -17.19 15.22
N GLU A 14 -7.43 -16.72 16.27
CA GLU A 14 -8.45 -17.50 17.00
C GLU A 14 -9.76 -17.65 16.20
N LEU A 15 -9.98 -16.74 15.25
CA LEU A 15 -11.17 -16.75 14.38
C LEU A 15 -10.93 -17.52 13.08
N SER A 16 -9.67 -17.78 12.72
CA SER A 16 -9.30 -18.52 11.50
C SER A 16 -9.82 -19.95 11.55
N GLY A 17 -10.52 -20.38 10.51
CA GLY A 17 -11.14 -21.69 10.40
C GLY A 17 -12.42 -21.90 11.21
N ARG A 18 -12.89 -20.91 11.97
CA ARG A 18 -14.17 -20.94 12.70
C ARG A 18 -15.16 -19.94 12.12
N THR A 19 -14.84 -18.64 12.24
CA THR A 19 -15.68 -17.54 11.77
C THR A 19 -15.10 -16.92 10.52
N LEU A 20 -13.76 -16.95 10.37
CA LEU A 20 -13.06 -16.52 9.18
C LEU A 20 -12.64 -17.77 8.38
N ALA A 21 -12.66 -17.66 7.05
CA ALA A 21 -12.09 -18.68 6.17
C ALA A 21 -10.61 -18.92 6.53
N PRO A 22 -10.12 -20.17 6.48
CA PRO A 22 -8.70 -20.44 6.69
C PRO A 22 -7.88 -19.67 5.63
N TYR A 23 -6.81 -19.02 6.07
CA TYR A 23 -5.92 -18.29 5.17
C TYR A 23 -4.46 -18.61 5.48
N GLN A 24 -3.63 -18.44 4.49
CA GLN A 24 -2.18 -18.53 4.61
C GLN A 24 -1.56 -17.19 4.18
N VAL A 25 -0.63 -16.69 4.98
CA VAL A 25 0.10 -15.45 4.68
C VAL A 25 1.52 -15.80 4.28
N GLU A 26 1.93 -15.29 3.12
CA GLU A 26 3.30 -15.37 2.65
C GLU A 26 3.85 -13.95 2.47
N THR A 27 4.99 -13.68 3.10
CA THR A 27 5.71 -12.42 2.95
C THR A 27 6.84 -12.61 1.95
N ILE A 28 6.80 -11.85 0.86
CA ILE A 28 7.78 -11.95 -0.22
C ILE A 28 8.62 -10.68 -0.24
N GLU A 29 9.92 -10.85 -0.07
CA GLU A 29 10.88 -9.75 -0.21
C GLU A 29 11.24 -9.56 -1.68
N VAL A 30 11.00 -8.36 -2.20
CA VAL A 30 11.32 -7.99 -3.57
C VAL A 30 12.44 -6.96 -3.57
N GLU A 31 13.58 -7.33 -4.10
CA GLU A 31 14.72 -6.41 -4.25
C GLU A 31 14.41 -5.32 -5.28
N MET A 32 14.81 -4.08 -4.96
CA MET A 32 14.76 -2.97 -5.91
C MET A 32 15.73 -3.24 -7.07
N ARG A 33 15.38 -2.75 -8.27
CA ARG A 33 16.31 -2.72 -9.38
C ARG A 33 17.55 -1.86 -9.03
N PRO A 34 18.71 -2.11 -9.62
CA PRO A 34 19.93 -1.38 -9.28
C PRO A 34 19.80 0.14 -9.41
N ASP A 35 19.14 0.62 -10.47
CA ASP A 35 18.87 2.03 -10.71
C ASP A 35 17.93 2.66 -9.68
N GLU A 36 16.90 1.93 -9.27
CA GLU A 36 15.97 2.36 -8.22
C GLU A 36 16.65 2.38 -6.85
N ARG A 37 17.50 1.39 -6.57
CA ARG A 37 18.27 1.32 -5.33
C ARG A 37 19.22 2.50 -5.21
N GLU A 38 19.96 2.83 -6.27
CA GLU A 38 20.86 3.98 -6.28
C GLU A 38 20.11 5.29 -6.02
N GLN A 39 18.96 5.48 -6.66
CA GLN A 39 18.11 6.65 -6.43
C GLN A 39 17.57 6.70 -4.99
N TYR A 40 17.15 5.56 -4.45
CA TYR A 40 16.68 5.44 -3.08
C TYR A 40 17.78 5.80 -2.07
N GLU A 41 18.98 5.27 -2.25
CA GLU A 41 20.10 5.50 -1.34
C GLU A 41 20.54 6.98 -1.36
N ARG A 42 20.63 7.60 -2.53
CA ARG A 42 20.92 9.03 -2.66
C ARG A 42 19.85 9.90 -1.99
N ALA A 43 18.59 9.58 -2.22
CA ALA A 43 17.47 10.29 -1.60
C ALA A 43 17.48 10.12 -0.08
N ARG A 44 17.73 8.89 0.40
CA ARG A 44 17.84 8.58 1.82
C ARG A 44 18.98 9.34 2.47
N GLU A 45 20.15 9.40 1.84
CA GLU A 45 21.30 10.14 2.33
C GLU A 45 20.99 11.64 2.46
N THR A 46 20.44 12.26 1.43
CA THR A 46 20.02 13.67 1.44
C THR A 46 19.06 13.96 2.59
N TYR A 47 18.03 13.15 2.71
CA TYR A 47 17.02 13.29 3.78
C TYR A 47 17.64 13.11 5.17
N THR A 48 18.41 12.03 5.40
CA THR A 48 18.95 11.73 6.72
C THR A 48 20.01 12.74 7.16
N ASN A 49 20.83 13.25 6.24
CA ASN A 49 21.80 14.31 6.52
C ASN A 49 21.12 15.60 6.97
N PHE A 50 20.04 15.99 6.29
CA PHE A 50 19.26 17.17 6.71
C PHE A 50 18.61 16.94 8.09
N VAL A 51 17.96 15.80 8.33
CA VAL A 51 17.34 15.48 9.62
C VAL A 51 18.35 15.58 10.77
N ARG A 52 19.57 15.04 10.54
CA ARG A 52 20.67 15.09 11.52
C ARG A 52 21.14 16.52 11.76
N LYS A 53 21.41 17.27 10.69
CA LYS A 53 21.85 18.69 10.75
C LYS A 53 20.82 19.58 11.43
N ALA A 54 19.55 19.39 11.09
CA ALA A 54 18.44 20.13 11.65
C ALA A 54 18.01 19.65 13.04
N ARG A 55 18.63 18.60 13.58
CA ARG A 55 18.32 18.00 14.89
C ARG A 55 16.83 17.73 15.08
N VAL A 56 16.21 17.10 14.06
CA VAL A 56 14.79 16.70 14.13
C VAL A 56 14.69 15.37 14.89
N ASN A 57 13.88 15.37 15.95
CA ASN A 57 13.57 14.16 16.71
C ASN A 57 12.15 13.69 16.40
N PHE A 58 12.00 12.57 15.68
CA PHE A 58 10.70 11.98 15.32
C PHE A 58 10.04 11.20 16.47
N GLN A 59 10.75 10.90 17.57
CA GLN A 59 10.13 10.33 18.77
C GLN A 59 9.32 11.36 19.56
N HIS A 60 9.59 12.66 19.31
CA HIS A 60 8.78 13.73 19.90
C HIS A 60 7.41 13.82 19.20
N PRO A 61 6.28 14.00 19.92
CA PRO A 61 4.94 14.10 19.32
C PRO A 61 4.82 15.10 18.16
N ASN A 62 5.55 16.21 18.23
CA ASN A 62 5.57 17.24 17.19
C ASN A 62 6.73 17.07 16.18
N GLY A 63 7.47 15.97 16.20
CA GLY A 63 8.66 15.76 15.38
C GLY A 63 8.40 15.95 13.89
N TRP A 64 7.27 15.43 13.41
CA TRP A 64 6.86 15.60 12.02
C TRP A 64 6.55 17.07 11.65
N SER A 65 5.82 17.78 12.48
CA SER A 65 5.51 19.20 12.27
C SER A 65 6.77 20.08 12.29
N ILE A 66 7.73 19.75 13.16
CA ILE A 66 9.04 20.42 13.22
C ILE A 66 9.82 20.15 11.92
N PHE A 67 9.82 18.92 11.43
CA PHE A 67 10.46 18.56 10.16
C PHE A 67 9.86 19.38 9.00
N LEU A 68 8.55 19.38 8.84
CA LEU A 68 7.86 20.13 7.79
C LEU A 68 8.21 21.63 7.82
N ARG A 69 8.18 22.25 9.00
CA ARG A 69 8.55 23.64 9.17
C ARG A 69 10.00 23.89 8.72
N LYS A 70 10.95 23.12 9.24
CA LYS A 70 12.37 23.28 8.90
C LYS A 70 12.66 23.04 7.42
N THR A 71 11.95 22.14 6.77
CA THR A 71 12.09 21.89 5.33
C THR A 71 11.57 23.05 4.49
N SER A 72 10.63 23.86 4.96
CA SER A 72 10.12 25.04 4.25
C SER A 72 11.05 26.26 4.35
N GLU A 73 11.88 26.34 5.38
CA GLU A 73 12.69 27.51 5.73
C GLU A 73 13.91 27.73 4.81
N SER A 74 14.38 26.68 4.10
CA SER A 74 15.60 26.77 3.29
C SER A 74 15.52 25.97 1.99
N PRO A 75 16.33 26.33 0.96
CA PRO A 75 16.45 25.50 -0.25
C PRO A 75 16.90 24.07 0.06
N GLU A 76 17.87 23.89 0.97
CA GLU A 76 18.36 22.60 1.41
C GLU A 76 17.26 21.76 2.08
N GLY A 77 16.40 22.41 2.89
CA GLY A 77 15.23 21.78 3.49
C GLY A 77 14.23 21.30 2.43
N ARG A 78 13.96 22.13 1.43
CA ARG A 78 13.05 21.72 0.32
C ARG A 78 13.58 20.52 -0.45
N GLU A 79 14.88 20.46 -0.71
CA GLU A 79 15.52 19.30 -1.34
C GLU A 79 15.42 18.06 -0.44
N ALA A 80 15.62 18.20 0.87
CA ALA A 80 15.44 17.09 1.81
C ALA A 80 14.00 16.57 1.85
N PHE A 81 13.01 17.45 1.73
CA PHE A 81 11.61 17.03 1.64
C PHE A 81 11.29 16.28 0.35
N LYS A 82 11.80 16.76 -0.80
CA LYS A 82 11.69 16.02 -2.08
C LYS A 82 12.35 14.65 -1.99
N ALA A 83 13.53 14.58 -1.38
CA ALA A 83 14.25 13.34 -1.16
C ALA A 83 13.46 12.37 -0.26
N TYR A 84 12.82 12.87 0.80
CA TYR A 84 11.91 12.09 1.62
C TYR A 84 10.75 11.51 0.81
N LEU A 85 10.11 12.30 -0.04
CA LEU A 85 9.00 11.84 -0.89
C LEU A 85 9.47 10.81 -1.92
N LEU A 86 10.64 11.02 -2.52
CA LEU A 86 11.21 10.11 -3.50
C LEU A 86 11.55 8.74 -2.87
N GLN A 87 12.27 8.73 -1.74
CA GLN A 87 12.57 7.46 -1.06
C GLN A 87 11.30 6.71 -0.65
N LYS A 88 10.28 7.43 -0.16
CA LYS A 88 9.00 6.83 0.18
C LYS A 88 8.31 6.22 -1.05
N LYS A 89 8.29 6.95 -2.16
CA LYS A 89 7.72 6.48 -3.42
C LYS A 89 8.44 5.21 -3.91
N LEU A 90 9.77 5.21 -3.93
CA LEU A 90 10.57 4.06 -4.38
C LEU A 90 10.39 2.83 -3.47
N SER A 91 10.30 3.02 -2.16
CA SER A 91 10.07 1.90 -1.24
C SER A 91 8.69 1.26 -1.38
N GLN A 92 7.68 2.08 -1.66
CA GLN A 92 6.30 1.61 -1.75
C GLN A 92 5.94 1.08 -3.15
N ALA A 93 6.50 1.67 -4.19
CA ALA A 93 6.03 1.54 -5.56
C ALA A 93 7.18 1.35 -6.57
N SER A 94 8.16 0.48 -6.24
CA SER A 94 9.24 0.14 -7.17
C SER A 94 8.73 -0.66 -8.37
N GLY A 95 9.38 -0.49 -9.53
CA GLY A 95 9.08 -1.26 -10.73
C GLY A 95 9.32 -2.77 -10.54
N ALA A 96 10.28 -3.13 -9.68
CA ALA A 96 10.53 -4.52 -9.31
C ALA A 96 9.28 -5.19 -8.68
N LYS A 97 8.53 -4.46 -7.85
CA LYS A 97 7.25 -4.95 -7.28
C LYS A 97 6.18 -5.17 -8.35
N GLU A 98 6.12 -4.30 -9.37
CA GLU A 98 5.18 -4.47 -10.48
C GLU A 98 5.54 -5.70 -11.34
N GLU A 99 6.83 -5.89 -11.64
CA GLU A 99 7.30 -7.07 -12.36
C GLU A 99 7.00 -8.36 -11.58
N PHE A 100 7.18 -8.33 -10.26
CA PHE A 100 6.84 -9.46 -9.41
C PHE A 100 5.33 -9.70 -9.35
N LEU A 101 4.54 -8.65 -9.22
CA LEU A 101 3.07 -8.74 -9.27
C LEU A 101 2.60 -9.38 -10.58
N TRP A 102 3.21 -9.04 -11.71
CA TRP A 102 2.89 -9.67 -12.98
C TRP A 102 3.15 -11.18 -12.97
N LYS A 103 4.27 -11.62 -12.37
CA LYS A 103 4.55 -13.06 -12.20
C LYS A 103 3.50 -13.75 -11.33
N LEU A 104 3.09 -13.13 -10.23
CA LEU A 104 2.01 -13.66 -9.38
C LEU A 104 0.69 -13.79 -10.15
N ILE A 105 0.32 -12.77 -10.91
CA ILE A 105 -0.87 -12.81 -11.77
C ILE A 105 -0.81 -13.98 -12.75
N GLN A 106 0.36 -14.25 -13.34
CA GLN A 106 0.53 -15.39 -14.26
C GLN A 106 0.44 -16.74 -13.55
N GLN A 107 0.90 -16.85 -12.32
CA GLN A 107 0.82 -18.07 -11.51
C GLN A 107 -0.60 -18.37 -11.05
N HIS A 108 -1.38 -17.33 -10.78
CA HIS A 108 -2.75 -17.40 -10.25
C HIS A 108 -3.83 -17.12 -11.30
N ARG A 109 -3.62 -17.53 -12.55
CA ARG A 109 -4.57 -17.25 -13.67
C ARG A 109 -5.97 -17.84 -13.46
N GLY A 110 -6.09 -18.89 -12.68
CA GLY A 110 -7.37 -19.53 -12.36
C GLY A 110 -8.05 -19.00 -11.10
N ASP A 111 -7.39 -18.09 -10.38
CA ASP A 111 -7.84 -17.58 -9.11
C ASP A 111 -8.53 -16.22 -9.25
N ARG A 112 -9.34 -15.87 -8.24
CA ARG A 112 -9.90 -14.52 -8.09
C ARG A 112 -9.03 -13.72 -7.14
N MET A 113 -8.34 -12.72 -7.70
CA MET A 113 -7.29 -11.97 -7.02
C MET A 113 -7.71 -10.53 -6.71
N LEU A 114 -7.53 -10.11 -5.46
CA LEU A 114 -7.58 -8.71 -5.05
C LEU A 114 -6.18 -8.17 -4.85
N VAL A 115 -5.86 -7.07 -5.54
CA VAL A 115 -4.57 -6.38 -5.42
C VAL A 115 -4.76 -5.09 -4.66
N PHE A 116 -4.18 -5.01 -3.46
CA PHE A 116 -4.25 -3.86 -2.57
C PHE A 116 -3.03 -2.96 -2.73
N THR A 117 -3.25 -1.66 -2.88
CA THR A 117 -2.20 -0.65 -2.98
C THR A 117 -2.33 0.43 -1.91
N GLN A 118 -1.25 1.11 -1.60
CA GLN A 118 -1.21 2.18 -0.60
C GLN A 118 -2.03 3.41 -1.01
N ASP A 119 -2.02 3.74 -2.29
CA ASP A 119 -2.65 4.94 -2.83
C ASP A 119 -3.25 4.72 -4.22
N ASN A 120 -4.00 5.71 -4.69
CA ASN A 120 -4.68 5.65 -5.98
C ASN A 120 -3.71 5.75 -7.16
N GLU A 121 -2.59 6.49 -7.03
CA GLU A 121 -1.61 6.64 -8.11
C GLU A 121 -1.06 5.26 -8.50
N MET A 122 -0.69 4.47 -7.49
CA MET A 122 -0.20 3.11 -7.71
C MET A 122 -1.29 2.18 -8.26
N ALA A 123 -2.53 2.28 -7.72
CA ALA A 123 -3.65 1.49 -8.22
C ALA A 123 -3.90 1.73 -9.71
N TYR A 124 -3.98 3.00 -10.12
CA TYR A 124 -4.17 3.36 -11.53
C TYR A 124 -2.97 3.00 -12.41
N ARG A 125 -1.76 3.05 -11.89
CA ARG A 125 -0.56 2.64 -12.63
C ARG A 125 -0.59 1.14 -12.92
N ILE A 126 -0.85 0.31 -11.93
CA ILE A 126 -0.99 -1.15 -12.07
C ILE A 126 -2.16 -1.47 -13.02
N GLY A 127 -3.31 -0.83 -12.82
CA GLY A 127 -4.48 -1.03 -13.67
C GLY A 127 -4.20 -0.73 -15.15
N ARG A 128 -3.47 0.34 -15.44
CA ARG A 128 -3.07 0.69 -16.83
C ARG A 128 -2.01 -0.27 -17.38
N SER A 129 -0.99 -0.62 -16.57
CA SER A 129 0.09 -1.51 -17.01
C SER A 129 -0.42 -2.90 -17.37
N PHE A 130 -1.42 -3.40 -16.65
CA PHE A 130 -1.92 -4.77 -16.82
C PHE A 130 -3.34 -4.84 -17.36
N MET A 131 -3.92 -3.70 -17.75
CA MET A 131 -5.31 -3.58 -18.26
C MET A 131 -6.33 -4.18 -17.28
N LEU A 132 -6.17 -3.88 -15.98
CA LEU A 132 -7.03 -4.40 -14.92
C LEU A 132 -8.03 -3.32 -14.45
N PRO A 133 -9.24 -3.72 -14.03
CA PRO A 133 -10.19 -2.80 -13.41
C PRO A 133 -9.66 -2.29 -12.06
N VAL A 134 -9.93 -1.00 -11.79
CA VAL A 134 -9.41 -0.31 -10.60
C VAL A 134 -10.55 0.28 -9.80
N LEU A 135 -10.62 -0.06 -8.53
CA LEU A 135 -11.53 0.54 -7.55
C LEU A 135 -10.79 1.51 -6.63
N THR A 136 -11.21 2.77 -6.64
CA THR A 136 -10.72 3.79 -5.73
C THR A 136 -11.89 4.55 -5.09
N HIS A 137 -11.62 5.46 -4.17
CA HIS A 137 -12.66 6.32 -3.60
C HIS A 137 -13.28 7.28 -4.64
N HIS A 138 -12.65 7.46 -5.80
CA HIS A 138 -13.22 8.23 -6.91
C HIS A 138 -14.18 7.42 -7.78
N THR A 139 -14.19 6.09 -7.65
CA THR A 139 -15.10 5.23 -8.41
C THR A 139 -16.54 5.45 -7.97
N LYS A 140 -17.41 5.83 -8.88
CA LYS A 140 -18.83 6.09 -8.59
C LYS A 140 -19.54 4.81 -8.17
N LEU A 141 -20.57 4.93 -7.35
CA LEU A 141 -21.27 3.78 -6.78
C LEU A 141 -21.79 2.79 -7.84
N PRO A 142 -22.44 3.20 -8.96
CA PRO A 142 -22.89 2.25 -9.98
C PRO A 142 -21.75 1.50 -10.66
N GLU A 143 -20.63 2.19 -10.91
CA GLU A 143 -19.42 1.59 -11.50
C GLU A 143 -18.76 0.60 -10.52
N ARG A 144 -18.71 0.96 -9.23
CA ARG A 144 -18.22 0.08 -8.16
C ARG A 144 -19.03 -1.22 -8.10
N GLU A 145 -20.35 -1.12 -8.12
CA GLU A 145 -21.25 -2.28 -8.10
C GLU A 145 -21.05 -3.16 -9.34
N ALA A 146 -20.89 -2.54 -10.53
CA ALA A 146 -20.63 -3.25 -11.76
C ALA A 146 -19.30 -4.03 -11.70
N PHE A 147 -18.21 -3.41 -11.23
CA PHE A 147 -16.91 -4.09 -11.07
C PHE A 147 -16.96 -5.22 -10.03
N LEU A 148 -17.62 -5.01 -8.90
CA LEU A 148 -17.77 -6.06 -7.89
C LEU A 148 -18.62 -7.22 -8.41
N LYS A 149 -19.68 -6.94 -9.18
CA LYS A 149 -20.48 -7.97 -9.83
C LYS A 149 -19.66 -8.75 -10.84
N ALA A 150 -18.92 -8.08 -11.71
CA ALA A 150 -18.05 -8.71 -12.71
C ALA A 150 -16.94 -9.56 -12.06
N PHE A 151 -16.42 -9.13 -10.91
CA PHE A 151 -15.47 -9.91 -10.11
C PHE A 151 -16.14 -11.18 -9.54
N ARG A 152 -17.33 -11.06 -8.96
CA ARG A 152 -18.08 -12.22 -8.43
C ARG A 152 -18.45 -13.24 -9.51
N THR A 153 -18.78 -12.79 -10.71
CA THR A 153 -19.09 -13.68 -11.84
C THR A 153 -17.85 -14.27 -12.50
N GLY A 154 -16.65 -13.74 -12.19
CA GLY A 154 -15.39 -14.15 -12.81
C GLY A 154 -15.11 -13.52 -14.18
N GLU A 155 -15.96 -12.58 -14.64
CA GLU A 155 -15.71 -11.78 -15.83
C GLU A 155 -14.42 -10.95 -15.71
N TYR A 156 -14.21 -10.37 -14.49
CA TYR A 156 -12.95 -9.76 -14.10
C TYR A 156 -12.34 -10.54 -12.93
N PRO A 157 -11.46 -11.50 -13.19
CA PRO A 157 -10.90 -12.35 -12.13
C PRO A 157 -9.92 -11.59 -11.22
N ILE A 158 -9.43 -10.42 -11.65
CA ILE A 158 -8.49 -9.59 -10.89
C ILE A 158 -9.05 -8.20 -10.74
N LEU A 159 -8.98 -7.67 -9.52
CA LEU A 159 -9.41 -6.31 -9.19
C LEU A 159 -8.33 -5.60 -8.40
N VAL A 160 -7.93 -4.42 -8.86
CA VAL A 160 -6.96 -3.57 -8.17
C VAL A 160 -7.71 -2.54 -7.32
N THR A 161 -7.29 -2.36 -6.09
CA THR A 161 -7.92 -1.40 -5.19
C THR A 161 -6.89 -0.61 -4.37
N SER A 162 -7.21 0.63 -4.07
CA SER A 162 -6.58 1.37 -3.00
C SER A 162 -7.32 1.08 -1.67
N LYS A 163 -7.12 1.87 -0.65
CA LYS A 163 -7.69 1.68 0.70
C LYS A 163 -9.23 1.53 0.79
N VAL A 164 -9.94 1.63 -0.30
CA VAL A 164 -11.42 1.70 -0.34
C VAL A 164 -12.11 0.39 0.06
N LEU A 165 -11.47 -0.76 -0.14
CA LEU A 165 -12.03 -2.05 0.25
C LEU A 165 -11.70 -2.45 1.70
N ASN A 166 -10.94 -1.63 2.42
CA ASN A 166 -10.58 -1.92 3.81
C ASN A 166 -11.77 -1.78 4.78
N GLU A 167 -12.86 -1.13 4.34
CA GLU A 167 -14.02 -0.86 5.18
C GLU A 167 -15.30 -1.39 4.52
N GLY A 168 -15.78 -2.54 5.01
CA GLY A 168 -17.15 -2.98 4.80
C GLY A 168 -17.52 -3.55 3.42
N VAL A 169 -16.57 -3.93 2.58
CA VAL A 169 -16.87 -4.68 1.36
C VAL A 169 -16.52 -6.14 1.57
N ASP A 170 -17.56 -6.94 1.71
CA ASP A 170 -17.42 -8.40 1.73
C ASP A 170 -17.24 -8.91 0.29
N VAL A 171 -16.09 -9.53 0.02
CA VAL A 171 -15.76 -10.15 -1.27
C VAL A 171 -15.35 -11.61 -1.04
N PRO A 172 -16.33 -12.46 -0.65
CA PRO A 172 -16.06 -13.85 -0.28
C PRO A 172 -15.50 -14.69 -1.43
N ASP A 173 -15.67 -14.21 -2.65
CA ASP A 173 -15.21 -14.91 -3.85
C ASP A 173 -13.70 -14.75 -4.11
N ALA A 174 -13.00 -13.86 -3.42
CA ALA A 174 -11.56 -13.69 -3.55
C ALA A 174 -10.84 -14.81 -2.80
N ASN A 175 -9.99 -15.55 -3.51
CA ASN A 175 -9.16 -16.61 -2.92
C ASN A 175 -7.67 -16.23 -2.85
N VAL A 176 -7.27 -15.15 -3.49
CA VAL A 176 -5.92 -14.58 -3.43
C VAL A 176 -5.98 -13.09 -3.11
N GLY A 177 -5.27 -12.67 -2.08
CA GLY A 177 -5.06 -11.26 -1.74
C GLY A 177 -3.59 -10.89 -1.86
N VAL A 178 -3.26 -9.86 -2.64
CA VAL A 178 -1.90 -9.35 -2.78
C VAL A 178 -1.81 -7.93 -2.24
N ILE A 179 -1.01 -7.73 -1.20
CA ILE A 179 -0.72 -6.41 -0.65
C ILE A 179 0.62 -5.94 -1.22
N VAL A 180 0.59 -5.08 -2.24
CA VAL A 180 1.81 -4.59 -2.91
C VAL A 180 2.54 -3.57 -2.05
N SER A 181 1.78 -2.71 -1.37
CA SER A 181 2.29 -1.75 -0.40
C SER A 181 1.20 -1.40 0.60
N GLY A 182 1.54 -1.34 1.85
CA GLY A 182 0.68 -0.95 2.95
C GLY A 182 1.39 0.03 3.88
N SER A 183 0.65 0.75 4.72
CA SER A 183 1.24 1.37 5.90
C SER A 183 1.54 0.23 6.88
N GLY A 184 2.76 -0.31 6.81
CA GLY A 184 3.17 -1.28 7.80
C GLY A 184 3.16 -0.63 9.17
N SER A 185 2.14 -0.88 9.95
CA SER A 185 2.31 -0.99 11.38
C SER A 185 2.64 -2.46 11.61
N ILE A 186 3.92 -2.74 11.78
CA ILE A 186 4.41 -3.88 12.51
C ILE A 186 4.36 -3.49 13.97
#